data_7f51606ed9250e36d121e66bf40a7766
#
_entry.id   7f51606ed9250e36d121e66bf40a7766
#
_cell.length_a   1.000
_cell.length_b   1.000
_cell.length_c   1.000
_cell.angle_alpha   90.00
_cell.angle_beta   90.00
_cell.angle_gamma   90.00
#
_symmetry.space_group_name_H-M   'P 1'
#
loop_
_entity.id
_entity.type
_entity.pdbx_description
1 polymer ?
#
loop_
_entity_poly.entity_id
_entity_poly.type
_entity_poly.pdbx_seq_one_letter_code
_entity_poly.pdbx_strand_id
1 'polypeptide(L)'
;MKRIHHIALFGMPVLLLLFSACSIGFSNTTQDKTAPDFRLKNLEGQFVTLSEFRGKPVLINFWASWCPPCREEMPYLQQVYDEWTSKGLVLLTIDIGETPATITKYFAENNLSLLVLLDTDKEVSQEYGITGVPETFLIDRNGIIRKKQIGAYPDKKTIENDLSIIMR
;
A
#
# COMPACT_ATOMS: atom_id res chain seq x y z
N MET A 1 27.23 29.01 -88.24
CA MET A 1 27.63 29.45 -86.88
C MET A 1 26.45 29.17 -85.96
N LYS A 2 26.45 28.05 -85.19
CA LYS A 2 25.48 27.74 -84.14
C LYS A 2 26.24 27.08 -83.04
N ARG A 3 26.39 27.76 -81.88
CA ARG A 3 27.00 27.24 -80.67
C ARG A 3 26.00 26.35 -79.95
N ILE A 4 26.41 25.13 -79.71
CA ILE A 4 25.66 24.18 -78.90
C ILE A 4 26.15 24.33 -77.47
N HIS A 5 25.23 24.69 -76.56
CA HIS A 5 25.47 24.78 -75.12
C HIS A 5 25.21 23.41 -74.49
N HIS A 6 26.26 22.82 -73.91
CA HIS A 6 26.13 21.61 -73.11
C HIS A 6 25.58 22.00 -71.72
N ILE A 7 24.39 21.52 -71.41
CA ILE A 7 23.80 21.62 -70.08
C ILE A 7 24.30 20.42 -69.30
N ALA A 8 25.18 20.68 -68.32
CA ALA A 8 25.60 19.67 -67.33
C ALA A 8 24.50 19.45 -66.32
N LEU A 9 23.91 18.20 -66.31
CA LEU A 9 23.04 17.79 -65.21
C LEU A 9 23.87 17.44 -64.00
N PHE A 10 23.81 18.30 -62.99
CA PHE A 10 24.32 17.98 -61.65
C PHE A 10 23.32 17.03 -60.93
N GLY A 11 23.73 15.78 -60.86
CA GLY A 11 23.01 14.80 -60.03
C GLY A 11 23.21 15.09 -58.53
N MET A 12 22.16 15.49 -57.87
CA MET A 12 22.14 15.70 -56.42
C MET A 12 21.86 14.35 -55.73
N PRO A 13 22.78 13.86 -54.88
CA PRO A 13 22.50 12.63 -54.16
C PRO A 13 21.43 12.87 -53.09
N VAL A 14 20.30 12.16 -53.21
CA VAL A 14 19.25 12.11 -52.18
C VAL A 14 19.79 11.33 -51.00
N LEU A 15 20.19 12.06 -49.95
CA LEU A 15 20.58 11.48 -48.66
C LEU A 15 19.31 11.00 -47.93
N LEU A 16 19.05 9.69 -48.00
CA LEU A 16 17.99 9.02 -47.23
C LEU A 16 18.38 9.04 -45.74
N LEU A 17 17.86 10.00 -45.00
CA LEU A 17 17.92 9.98 -43.54
C LEU A 17 16.93 8.93 -43.00
N LEU A 18 17.45 7.78 -42.62
CA LEU A 18 16.74 6.76 -41.86
C LEU A 18 16.46 7.33 -40.46
N PHE A 19 15.29 7.91 -40.26
CA PHE A 19 14.79 8.20 -38.92
C PHE A 19 14.49 6.85 -38.21
N SER A 20 15.45 6.41 -37.43
CA SER A 20 15.23 5.31 -36.47
C SER A 20 14.25 5.85 -35.41
N ALA A 21 12.96 5.53 -35.57
CA ALA A 21 11.94 5.81 -34.57
C ALA A 21 12.23 4.97 -33.34
N CYS A 22 12.94 5.56 -32.38
CA CYS A 22 13.06 5.02 -31.04
C CYS A 22 11.69 5.15 -30.37
N SER A 23 10.87 4.09 -30.45
CA SER A 23 9.64 3.99 -29.67
C SER A 23 10.01 3.97 -28.20
N ILE A 24 10.00 5.15 -27.57
CA ILE A 24 10.04 5.24 -26.10
C ILE A 24 8.68 4.71 -25.63
N GLY A 25 8.63 3.42 -25.34
CA GLY A 25 7.52 2.81 -24.65
C GLY A 25 7.40 3.49 -23.28
N PHE A 26 6.44 4.38 -23.12
CA PHE A 26 5.97 4.79 -21.81
C PHE A 26 5.30 3.58 -21.16
N SER A 27 6.12 2.74 -20.52
CA SER A 27 5.60 1.82 -19.52
C SER A 27 5.08 2.70 -18.38
N ASN A 28 3.77 2.87 -18.28
CA ASN A 28 3.12 3.25 -17.05
C ASN A 28 3.31 2.10 -16.05
N THR A 29 4.52 1.96 -15.56
CA THR A 29 4.79 1.14 -14.39
C THR A 29 4.18 1.92 -13.22
N THR A 30 2.97 1.55 -12.80
CA THR A 30 2.57 1.76 -11.42
C THR A 30 3.70 1.12 -10.61
N GLN A 31 4.57 1.96 -10.04
CA GLN A 31 5.75 1.47 -9.33
C GLN A 31 5.23 0.68 -8.13
N ASP A 32 5.27 -0.66 -8.25
CA ASP A 32 4.90 -1.58 -7.19
C ASP A 32 5.75 -1.26 -5.96
N LYS A 33 5.19 -0.52 -5.01
CA LYS A 33 5.90 -0.08 -3.82
C LYS A 33 5.93 -1.21 -2.81
N THR A 34 7.12 -1.71 -2.51
CA THR A 34 7.31 -2.65 -1.40
C THR A 34 6.93 -1.97 -0.09
N ALA A 35 6.16 -2.66 0.74
CA ALA A 35 5.82 -2.18 2.08
C ALA A 35 7.10 -2.05 2.92
N PRO A 36 7.35 -0.89 3.54
CA PRO A 36 8.43 -0.72 4.50
C PRO A 36 8.36 -1.79 5.58
N ASP A 37 9.48 -2.43 5.90
CA ASP A 37 9.51 -3.39 7.00
C ASP A 37 9.53 -2.66 8.34
N PHE A 38 8.95 -3.27 9.35
CA PHE A 38 8.95 -2.72 10.70
C PHE A 38 9.04 -3.83 11.75
N ARG A 39 9.39 -3.41 12.96
CA ARG A 39 9.40 -4.29 14.14
C ARG A 39 8.80 -3.55 15.33
N LEU A 40 7.53 -3.84 15.64
CA LEU A 40 6.77 -3.22 16.72
C LEU A 40 6.43 -4.24 17.81
N LYS A 41 6.09 -3.75 19.00
CA LYS A 41 5.58 -4.58 20.09
C LYS A 41 4.06 -4.67 20.03
N ASN A 42 3.52 -5.84 20.36
CA ASN A 42 2.12 -6.02 20.68
C ASN A 42 1.83 -5.65 22.16
N LEU A 43 0.59 -5.79 22.61
CA LEU A 43 0.18 -5.48 23.99
C LEU A 43 0.86 -6.41 25.02
N GLU A 44 1.23 -7.62 24.64
CA GLU A 44 1.97 -8.60 25.47
C GLU A 44 3.47 -8.33 25.52
N GLY A 45 3.95 -7.29 24.83
CA GLY A 45 5.36 -6.91 24.76
C GLY A 45 6.19 -7.76 23.79
N GLN A 46 5.56 -8.65 23.02
CA GLN A 46 6.25 -9.47 22.02
C GLN A 46 6.48 -8.65 20.77
N PHE A 47 7.64 -8.84 20.14
CA PHE A 47 7.93 -8.19 18.86
C PHE A 47 7.25 -8.91 17.71
N VAL A 48 6.71 -8.12 16.79
CA VAL A 48 6.12 -8.55 15.53
C VAL A 48 6.81 -7.78 14.41
N THR A 49 7.28 -8.50 13.40
CA THR A 49 7.99 -7.94 12.24
C THR A 49 7.15 -8.19 10.98
N LEU A 50 6.97 -7.18 10.13
CA LEU A 50 6.15 -7.35 8.93
C LEU A 50 6.71 -8.43 7.98
N SER A 51 8.03 -8.53 7.84
CA SER A 51 8.68 -9.53 6.99
C SER A 51 8.43 -10.99 7.42
N GLU A 52 8.00 -11.24 8.65
CA GLU A 52 7.59 -12.58 9.12
C GLU A 52 6.32 -13.10 8.42
N PHE A 53 5.56 -12.19 7.81
CA PHE A 53 4.33 -12.52 7.08
C PHE A 53 4.53 -12.67 5.57
N ARG A 54 5.76 -12.73 5.07
CA ARG A 54 6.01 -13.01 3.64
C ARG A 54 5.31 -14.28 3.20
N GLY A 55 4.69 -14.25 2.03
CA GLY A 55 3.85 -15.34 1.51
C GLY A 55 2.39 -15.29 1.96
N LYS A 56 2.03 -14.35 2.85
CA LYS A 56 0.65 -14.14 3.29
C LYS A 56 0.15 -12.74 2.85
N PRO A 57 -1.14 -12.60 2.51
CA PRO A 57 -1.75 -11.29 2.34
C PRO A 57 -1.87 -10.59 3.70
N VAL A 58 -1.55 -9.30 3.73
CA VAL A 58 -1.55 -8.49 4.96
C VAL A 58 -2.44 -7.25 4.77
N LEU A 59 -3.33 -6.99 5.74
CA LEU A 59 -4.00 -5.72 5.93
C LEU A 59 -3.37 -5.02 7.12
N ILE A 60 -2.87 -3.80 6.93
CA ILE A 60 -2.38 -2.95 8.00
C ILE A 60 -3.32 -1.75 8.12
N ASN A 61 -3.87 -1.52 9.32
CA ASN A 61 -4.70 -0.35 9.61
C ASN A 61 -4.01 0.51 10.66
N PHE A 62 -3.69 1.77 10.31
CA PHE A 62 -3.16 2.78 11.23
C PHE A 62 -4.32 3.54 11.86
N TRP A 63 -4.33 3.63 13.18
CA TRP A 63 -5.47 4.16 13.94
C TRP A 63 -5.06 4.76 15.30
N ALA A 64 -6.04 5.33 16.01
CA ALA A 64 -5.88 5.73 17.41
C ALA A 64 -7.25 5.71 18.13
N SER A 65 -7.23 5.50 19.45
CA SER A 65 -8.46 5.40 20.23
C SER A 65 -9.22 6.75 20.36
N TRP A 66 -8.51 7.86 20.24
CA TRP A 66 -9.09 9.21 20.23
C TRP A 66 -9.70 9.63 18.88
N CYS A 67 -9.53 8.85 17.83
CA CYS A 67 -10.00 9.13 16.47
C CYS A 67 -11.43 8.62 16.27
N PRO A 68 -12.45 9.49 16.14
CA PRO A 68 -13.84 9.03 16.01
C PRO A 68 -14.08 8.12 14.81
N PRO A 69 -13.65 8.44 13.55
CA PRO A 69 -13.87 7.55 12.43
C PRO A 69 -13.13 6.21 12.57
N CYS A 70 -11.96 6.18 13.25
CA CYS A 70 -11.27 4.92 13.55
C CYS A 70 -12.14 4.01 14.42
N ARG A 71 -12.75 4.58 15.45
CA ARG A 71 -13.64 3.81 16.36
C ARG A 71 -14.87 3.26 15.66
N GLU A 72 -15.37 3.98 14.64
CA GLU A 72 -16.53 3.55 13.85
C GLU A 72 -16.22 2.33 12.97
N GLU A 73 -14.99 2.22 12.43
CA GLU A 73 -14.59 1.09 11.58
C GLU A 73 -14.11 -0.14 12.36
N MET A 74 -13.64 0.01 13.62
CA MET A 74 -13.10 -1.11 14.41
C MET A 74 -14.00 -2.33 14.49
N PRO A 75 -15.34 -2.22 14.67
CA PRO A 75 -16.22 -3.38 14.66
C PRO A 75 -16.21 -4.13 13.33
N TYR A 76 -16.04 -3.46 12.20
CA TYR A 76 -15.94 -4.08 10.88
C TYR A 76 -14.59 -4.79 10.70
N LEU A 77 -13.51 -4.18 11.17
CA LEU A 77 -12.20 -4.82 11.19
C LEU A 77 -12.18 -6.06 12.08
N GLN A 78 -12.84 -6.02 13.24
CA GLN A 78 -13.00 -7.20 14.11
C GLN A 78 -13.73 -8.34 13.39
N GLN A 79 -14.85 -8.07 12.73
CA GLN A 79 -15.58 -9.09 11.96
C GLN A 79 -14.72 -9.67 10.83
N VAL A 80 -13.94 -8.84 10.15
CA VAL A 80 -12.99 -9.30 9.11
C VAL A 80 -11.91 -10.17 9.74
N TYR A 81 -11.34 -9.75 10.87
CA TYR A 81 -10.33 -10.53 11.60
C TYR A 81 -10.84 -11.93 11.94
N ASP A 82 -12.03 -12.03 12.54
CA ASP A 82 -12.65 -13.29 12.97
C ASP A 82 -12.87 -14.26 11.79
N GLU A 83 -13.26 -13.72 10.64
CA GLU A 83 -13.61 -14.56 9.49
C GLU A 83 -12.44 -14.86 8.56
N TRP A 84 -11.50 -13.93 8.38
CA TRP A 84 -10.49 -14.00 7.31
C TRP A 84 -9.13 -14.48 7.78
N THR A 85 -8.83 -14.42 9.08
CA THR A 85 -7.57 -14.97 9.60
C THR A 85 -7.48 -16.49 9.39
N SER A 86 -8.58 -17.21 9.53
CA SER A 86 -8.66 -18.64 9.20
C SER A 86 -8.47 -18.94 7.71
N LYS A 87 -8.69 -17.95 6.84
CA LYS A 87 -8.46 -18.01 5.38
C LYS A 87 -7.05 -17.55 4.98
N GLY A 88 -6.20 -17.26 5.95
CA GLY A 88 -4.79 -16.90 5.76
C GLY A 88 -4.51 -15.39 5.67
N LEU A 89 -5.50 -14.51 5.89
CA LEU A 89 -5.26 -13.07 6.03
C LEU A 89 -4.51 -12.80 7.33
N VAL A 90 -3.50 -11.93 7.26
CA VAL A 90 -2.91 -11.29 8.43
C VAL A 90 -3.52 -9.89 8.54
N LEU A 91 -4.18 -9.59 9.66
CA LEU A 91 -4.72 -8.26 9.95
C LEU A 91 -3.97 -7.68 11.14
N LEU A 92 -3.25 -6.59 10.91
CA LEU A 92 -2.49 -5.85 11.90
C LEU A 92 -3.13 -4.48 12.09
N THR A 93 -3.45 -4.11 13.32
CA THR A 93 -3.80 -2.73 13.64
C THR A 93 -2.62 -2.05 14.31
N ILE A 94 -2.20 -0.87 13.85
CA ILE A 94 -1.06 -0.13 14.40
C ILE A 94 -1.61 1.13 15.07
N ASP A 95 -1.52 1.17 16.39
CA ASP A 95 -1.83 2.37 17.16
C ASP A 95 -0.70 3.37 17.07
N ILE A 96 -1.03 4.66 16.87
CA ILE A 96 -0.05 5.72 16.70
C ILE A 96 0.08 6.61 17.96
N GLY A 97 1.08 6.34 18.79
CA GLY A 97 1.54 7.23 19.86
C GLY A 97 0.78 7.15 21.18
N GLU A 98 -0.01 6.11 21.41
CA GLU A 98 -0.69 5.89 22.68
C GLU A 98 0.05 4.88 23.57
N THR A 99 -0.31 4.83 24.84
CA THR A 99 0.30 3.89 25.78
C THR A 99 -0.36 2.52 25.72
N PRO A 100 0.35 1.42 26.01
CA PRO A 100 -0.25 0.09 26.11
C PRO A 100 -1.48 0.05 27.02
N ALA A 101 -1.44 0.78 28.16
CA ALA A 101 -2.56 0.82 29.11
C ALA A 101 -3.81 1.45 28.51
N THR A 102 -3.66 2.52 27.72
CA THR A 102 -4.77 3.18 27.01
C THR A 102 -5.43 2.23 26.04
N ILE A 103 -4.63 1.53 25.22
CA ILE A 103 -5.13 0.63 24.19
C ILE A 103 -5.75 -0.63 24.82
N THR A 104 -5.14 -1.21 25.85
CA THR A 104 -5.71 -2.35 26.59
C THR A 104 -7.09 -2.02 27.14
N LYS A 105 -7.22 -0.84 27.76
CA LYS A 105 -8.52 -0.37 28.28
C LYS A 105 -9.54 -0.22 27.15
N TYR A 106 -9.17 0.43 26.05
CA TYR A 106 -10.06 0.63 24.91
C TYR A 106 -10.54 -0.69 24.31
N PHE A 107 -9.64 -1.66 24.13
CA PHE A 107 -9.96 -3.00 23.60
C PHE A 107 -10.94 -3.74 24.52
N ALA A 108 -10.69 -3.71 25.83
CA ALA A 108 -11.58 -4.35 26.81
C ALA A 108 -12.98 -3.73 26.83
N GLU A 109 -13.07 -2.40 26.79
CA GLU A 109 -14.35 -1.68 26.80
C GLU A 109 -15.17 -1.87 25.52
N ASN A 110 -14.51 -2.19 24.38
CA ASN A 110 -15.16 -2.35 23.09
C ASN A 110 -15.21 -3.80 22.60
N ASN A 111 -14.84 -4.79 23.44
CA ASN A 111 -14.81 -6.23 23.11
C ASN A 111 -14.00 -6.52 21.84
N LEU A 112 -12.84 -5.87 21.68
CA LEU A 112 -11.94 -6.07 20.56
C LEU A 112 -10.86 -7.10 20.92
N SER A 113 -10.48 -7.94 19.94
CA SER A 113 -9.43 -8.96 20.06
C SER A 113 -8.47 -8.96 18.87
N LEU A 114 -8.43 -7.86 18.12
CA LEU A 114 -7.52 -7.64 17.01
C LEU A 114 -6.06 -7.68 17.48
N LEU A 115 -5.15 -8.13 16.60
CA LEU A 115 -3.73 -7.97 16.85
C LEU A 115 -3.35 -6.50 16.70
N VAL A 116 -3.04 -5.85 17.83
CA VAL A 116 -2.62 -4.45 17.86
C VAL A 116 -1.13 -4.34 18.13
N LEU A 117 -0.47 -3.50 17.34
CA LEU A 117 0.94 -3.14 17.46
C LEU A 117 1.05 -1.68 17.89
N LEU A 118 2.09 -1.35 18.63
CA LEU A 118 2.25 -0.03 19.25
C LEU A 118 3.39 0.73 18.58
N ASP A 119 3.05 1.75 17.81
CA ASP A 119 3.98 2.72 17.19
C ASP A 119 4.09 3.97 18.08
N THR A 120 4.61 3.78 19.31
CA THR A 120 4.61 4.79 20.39
C THR A 120 5.39 6.04 20.01
N ASP A 121 6.46 5.92 19.27
CA ASP A 121 7.32 7.01 18.81
C ASP A 121 6.98 7.51 17.40
N LYS A 122 6.00 6.89 16.75
CA LYS A 122 5.47 7.24 15.42
C LYS A 122 6.47 7.07 14.27
N GLU A 123 7.52 6.27 14.45
CA GLU A 123 8.53 6.05 13.42
C GLU A 123 7.93 5.28 12.22
N VAL A 124 7.18 4.22 12.49
CA VAL A 124 6.55 3.41 11.43
C VAL A 124 5.47 4.20 10.69
N SER A 125 4.62 4.92 11.40
CA SER A 125 3.61 5.77 10.77
C SER A 125 4.23 6.87 9.89
N GLN A 126 5.36 7.45 10.30
CA GLN A 126 6.11 8.40 9.45
C GLN A 126 6.68 7.74 8.21
N GLU A 127 7.26 6.53 8.32
CA GLU A 127 7.82 5.79 7.18
C GLU A 127 6.74 5.39 6.16
N TYR A 128 5.53 5.06 6.64
CA TYR A 128 4.36 4.80 5.80
C TYR A 128 3.70 6.07 5.24
N GLY A 129 4.18 7.25 5.65
CA GLY A 129 3.66 8.55 5.22
C GLY A 129 2.23 8.78 5.69
N ILE A 130 1.93 8.38 6.94
CA ILE A 130 0.62 8.61 7.56
C ILE A 130 0.50 10.09 7.91
N THR A 131 -0.49 10.75 7.32
CA THR A 131 -0.78 12.17 7.57
C THR A 131 -2.05 12.38 8.38
N GLY A 132 -2.83 11.34 8.54
CA GLY A 132 -4.06 11.30 9.34
C GLY A 132 -4.52 9.88 9.53
N VAL A 133 -5.40 9.64 10.48
CA VAL A 133 -5.98 8.32 10.74
C VAL A 133 -7.51 8.36 10.58
N PRO A 134 -8.13 7.23 10.15
CA PRO A 134 -7.49 5.97 9.82
C PRO A 134 -6.91 5.95 8.39
N GLU A 135 -5.85 5.18 8.20
CA GLU A 135 -5.33 4.82 6.88
C GLU A 135 -5.04 3.31 6.84
N THR A 136 -5.46 2.64 5.76
CA THR A 136 -5.29 1.18 5.62
C THR A 136 -4.48 0.84 4.39
N PHE A 137 -3.55 -0.11 4.54
CA PHE A 137 -2.73 -0.64 3.46
C PHE A 137 -3.06 -2.11 3.21
N LEU A 138 -3.26 -2.47 1.96
CA LEU A 138 -3.40 -3.85 1.51
C LEU A 138 -2.12 -4.29 0.82
N ILE A 139 -1.51 -5.33 1.35
CA ILE A 139 -0.20 -5.83 0.95
C ILE A 139 -0.36 -7.28 0.47
N ASP A 140 0.15 -7.58 -0.70
CA ASP A 140 0.08 -8.92 -1.26
C ASP A 140 1.14 -9.87 -0.66
N ARG A 141 1.10 -11.14 -1.08
CA ARG A 141 2.02 -12.21 -0.63
C ARG A 141 3.50 -11.91 -0.91
N ASN A 142 3.79 -11.04 -1.88
CA ASN A 142 5.15 -10.61 -2.22
C ASN A 142 5.60 -9.40 -1.38
N GLY A 143 4.73 -8.87 -0.52
CA GLY A 143 4.99 -7.69 0.28
C GLY A 143 4.85 -6.37 -0.48
N ILE A 144 4.10 -6.39 -1.57
CA ILE A 144 3.84 -5.20 -2.39
C ILE A 144 2.53 -4.55 -1.95
N ILE A 145 2.55 -3.25 -1.73
CA ILE A 145 1.35 -2.46 -1.45
C ILE A 145 0.50 -2.41 -2.72
N ARG A 146 -0.69 -2.98 -2.66
CA ARG A 146 -1.65 -3.01 -3.77
C ARG A 146 -2.73 -1.94 -3.67
N LYS A 147 -3.02 -1.49 -2.45
CA LYS A 147 -3.98 -0.41 -2.20
C LYS A 147 -3.62 0.33 -0.93
N LYS A 148 -3.85 1.64 -0.93
CA LYS A 148 -3.94 2.50 0.24
C LYS A 148 -5.37 3.06 0.30
N GLN A 149 -6.05 2.85 1.41
CA GLN A 149 -7.34 3.46 1.72
C GLN A 149 -7.11 4.59 2.72
N ILE A 150 -7.56 5.79 2.39
CA ILE A 150 -7.51 6.96 3.27
C ILE A 150 -8.93 7.17 3.83
N GLY A 151 -9.03 7.33 5.15
CA GLY A 151 -10.29 7.42 5.86
C GLY A 151 -10.90 6.06 6.19
N ALA A 152 -11.92 6.08 7.06
CA ALA A 152 -12.55 4.88 7.57
C ALA A 152 -13.31 4.09 6.50
N TYR A 153 -13.33 2.78 6.64
CA TYR A 153 -14.22 1.93 5.89
C TYR A 153 -15.66 2.11 6.38
N PRO A 154 -16.63 2.32 5.47
CA PRO A 154 -18.01 2.55 5.84
C PRO A 154 -18.73 1.27 6.33
N ASP A 155 -18.23 0.11 5.92
CA ASP A 155 -18.80 -1.20 6.27
C ASP A 155 -17.81 -2.35 5.98
N LYS A 156 -18.12 -3.53 6.54
CA LYS A 156 -17.36 -4.77 6.34
C LYS A 156 -17.25 -5.17 4.87
N LYS A 157 -18.34 -5.04 4.09
CA LYS A 157 -18.38 -5.47 2.69
C LYS A 157 -17.39 -4.71 1.84
N THR A 158 -17.19 -3.42 2.12
CA THR A 158 -16.18 -2.60 1.42
C THR A 158 -14.77 -3.12 1.72
N ILE A 159 -14.47 -3.51 2.96
CA ILE A 159 -13.18 -4.15 3.31
C ILE A 159 -13.03 -5.46 2.53
N GLU A 160 -14.05 -6.32 2.51
CA GLU A 160 -14.00 -7.62 1.83
C GLU A 160 -13.80 -7.49 0.30
N ASN A 161 -14.44 -6.49 -0.31
CA ASN A 161 -14.23 -6.20 -1.73
C ASN A 161 -12.75 -5.86 -2.01
N ASP A 162 -12.14 -5.07 -1.14
CA ASP A 162 -10.74 -4.68 -1.26
C ASP A 162 -9.79 -5.86 -0.99
N LEU A 163 -10.11 -6.73 -0.03
CA LEU A 163 -9.32 -7.94 0.24
C LEU A 163 -9.19 -8.83 -1.00
N SER A 164 -10.17 -8.83 -1.90
CA SER A 164 -10.10 -9.58 -3.15
C SER A 164 -8.86 -9.27 -3.99
N ILE A 165 -8.25 -8.09 -3.79
CA ILE A 165 -7.04 -7.63 -4.50
C ILE A 165 -5.81 -8.43 -4.06
N ILE A 166 -5.72 -8.79 -2.77
CA ILE A 166 -4.52 -9.39 -2.16
C ILE A 166 -4.69 -10.88 -1.80
N MET A 167 -5.91 -11.39 -1.77
CA MET A 167 -6.22 -12.78 -1.38
C MET A 167 -6.05 -13.80 -2.51
N ARG A 168 -5.76 -13.34 -3.74
CA ARG A 168 -5.57 -14.17 -4.93
C ARG A 168 -4.30 -15.01 -4.87
#